data_016d4bb8c282afba535e4b75fc1d44ba
#
_entry.id   016d4bb8c282afba535e4b75fc1d44ba
#
_cell.length_a   1.000
_cell.length_b   1.000
_cell.length_c   1.000
_cell.angle_alpha   90.00
_cell.angle_beta   90.00
_cell.angle_gamma   90.00
#
_symmetry.space_group_name_H-M   'P 1'
#
loop_
_entity.id
_entity.type
_entity.pdbx_description
1 polymer ?
#
loop_
_entity_poly.entity_id
_entity_poly.type
_entity_poly.pdbx_seq_one_letter_code
_entity_poly.pdbx_strand_id
1 'polypeptide(L)'
;MKLICSKANLLKGVNIVSKAVPTRTTMAILECILIDASANEIKLMANDMELGIETIIDGTIEERGIIALDAKIFSEIVRKIGRAHV
;
A
#
# COMPACT_ATOMS: atom_id res chain seq x y z
N MET A 1 -3.69 -5.85 -12.12
CA MET A 1 -2.40 -5.35 -11.60
C MET A 1 -1.57 -6.51 -11.10
N LYS A 2 -0.31 -6.54 -11.43
CA LYS A 2 0.58 -7.61 -11.00
C LYS A 2 1.96 -7.04 -10.69
N LEU A 3 2.40 -7.19 -9.44
CA LEU A 3 3.64 -6.63 -8.94
C LEU A 3 4.48 -7.70 -8.25
N ILE A 4 5.79 -7.55 -8.32
CA ILE A 4 6.73 -8.36 -7.57
C ILE A 4 7.67 -7.42 -6.82
N CYS A 5 7.73 -7.58 -5.50
CA CYS A 5 8.64 -6.80 -4.67
C CYS A 5 9.08 -7.61 -3.45
N SER A 6 10.14 -7.16 -2.78
CA SER A 6 10.57 -7.83 -1.55
C SER A 6 9.58 -7.53 -0.42
N LYS A 7 9.42 -8.48 0.49
CA LYS A 7 8.61 -8.28 1.69
C LYS A 7 9.12 -7.09 2.51
N ALA A 8 10.45 -6.96 2.64
CA ALA A 8 11.05 -5.86 3.40
C ALA A 8 10.66 -4.49 2.84
N ASN A 9 10.74 -4.30 1.52
CA ASN A 9 10.36 -3.05 0.88
C ASN A 9 8.86 -2.78 1.01
N LEU A 10 8.04 -3.78 0.81
CA LEU A 10 6.60 -3.64 0.93
C LEU A 10 6.18 -3.33 2.37
N LEU A 11 6.74 -4.04 3.33
CA LEU A 11 6.45 -3.82 4.76
C LEU A 11 6.86 -2.43 5.21
N LYS A 12 8.03 -1.96 4.77
CA LYS A 12 8.50 -0.61 5.05
C LYS A 12 7.53 0.44 4.50
N GLY A 13 7.10 0.28 3.25
CA GLY A 13 6.14 1.18 2.62
C GLY A 13 4.80 1.19 3.34
N VAL A 14 4.26 0.02 3.67
CA VAL A 14 3.01 -0.11 4.40
C VAL A 14 3.09 0.55 5.78
N ASN A 15 4.20 0.36 6.50
CA ASN A 15 4.38 0.97 7.81
C ASN A 15 4.44 2.49 7.73
N ILE A 16 5.03 3.04 6.66
CA ILE A 16 5.10 4.48 6.46
C ILE A 16 3.71 5.07 6.21
N VAL A 17 2.98 4.54 5.23
CA VAL A 17 1.67 5.11 4.85
C VAL A 17 0.57 4.79 5.86
N SER A 18 0.69 3.72 6.63
CA SER A 18 -0.30 3.36 7.65
C SER A 18 -0.46 4.43 8.73
N LYS A 19 0.54 5.29 8.90
CA LYS A 19 0.47 6.41 9.84
C LYS A 19 -0.61 7.43 9.46
N ALA A 20 -1.01 7.49 8.20
CA ALA A 20 -2.07 8.37 7.73
C ALA A 20 -3.44 7.69 7.69
N VAL A 21 -3.51 6.36 7.91
CA VAL A 21 -4.80 5.66 7.93
C VAL A 21 -5.49 5.93 9.27
N PRO A 22 -6.70 6.52 9.25
CA PRO A 22 -7.41 6.81 10.50
C PRO A 22 -7.89 5.51 11.16
N THR A 23 -7.87 5.48 12.49
CA THR A 23 -8.35 4.34 13.25
C THR A 23 -9.87 4.31 13.37
N ARG A 24 -10.50 5.47 13.21
CA ARG A 24 -11.96 5.61 13.22
C ARG A 24 -12.38 6.61 12.18
N THR A 25 -13.27 6.18 11.29
CA THR A 25 -13.82 7.03 10.24
C THR A 25 -15.16 6.48 9.77
N THR A 26 -16.02 7.37 9.27
CA THR A 26 -17.25 6.99 8.60
C THR A 26 -17.04 6.78 7.10
N MET A 27 -15.85 7.08 6.60
CA MET A 27 -15.49 6.93 5.20
C MET A 27 -14.57 5.72 5.03
N ALA A 28 -15.12 4.59 4.63
CA ALA A 28 -14.38 3.33 4.50
C ALA A 28 -13.14 3.44 3.61
N ILE A 29 -13.16 4.29 2.58
CA ILE A 29 -12.00 4.45 1.69
C ILE A 29 -10.76 4.97 2.42
N LEU A 30 -10.92 5.72 3.50
CA LEU A 30 -9.79 6.23 4.28
C LEU A 30 -9.10 5.13 5.10
N GLU A 31 -9.74 3.98 5.29
CA GLU A 31 -9.15 2.84 5.96
C GLU A 31 -8.30 1.99 5.02
N CYS A 32 -8.19 2.40 3.75
CA CYS A 32 -7.47 1.67 2.72
C CYS A 32 -6.11 2.29 2.43
N ILE A 33 -5.19 1.43 1.98
CA ILE A 33 -3.94 1.85 1.34
C ILE A 33 -4.16 1.72 -0.16
N LEU A 34 -3.86 2.79 -0.89
CA LEU A 34 -3.91 2.79 -2.34
C LEU A 34 -2.55 2.36 -2.89
N ILE A 35 -2.55 1.35 -3.75
CA ILE A 35 -1.35 0.93 -4.48
C ILE A 35 -1.51 1.41 -5.92
N ASP A 36 -0.63 2.32 -6.33
CA ASP A 36 -0.63 2.88 -7.68
C ASP A 36 0.61 2.39 -8.44
N ALA A 37 0.39 1.50 -9.38
CA ALA A 37 1.41 0.97 -10.27
C ALA A 37 1.09 1.31 -11.74
N SER A 38 0.45 2.45 -11.97
CA SER A 38 0.06 2.88 -13.32
C SER A 38 1.21 3.51 -14.11
N ALA A 39 2.28 3.92 -13.44
CA ALA A 39 3.50 4.45 -14.05
C ALA A 39 4.64 3.43 -13.93
N ASN A 40 5.88 3.88 -13.88
CA ASN A 40 7.04 3.00 -13.75
C ASN A 40 7.47 2.80 -12.29
N GLU A 41 6.67 3.27 -11.36
CA GLU A 41 6.96 3.22 -9.94
C GLU A 41 5.78 2.60 -9.19
N ILE A 42 6.09 1.93 -8.09
CA ILE A 42 5.08 1.39 -7.19
C ILE A 42 4.91 2.40 -6.06
N LYS A 43 3.78 3.08 -6.03
CA LYS A 43 3.45 4.05 -4.99
C LYS A 43 2.44 3.49 -4.02
N LEU A 44 2.69 3.66 -2.73
CA LEU A 44 1.71 3.39 -1.68
C LEU A 44 1.25 4.73 -1.11
N MET A 45 -0.05 4.89 -0.96
CA MET A 45 -0.64 6.14 -0.51
C MET A 45 -1.73 5.89 0.52
N ALA A 46 -1.81 6.77 1.51
CA ALA A 46 -2.91 6.81 2.49
C ALA A 46 -3.17 8.25 2.91
N ASN A 47 -4.39 8.56 3.31
CA ASN A 47 -4.70 9.87 3.87
C ASN A 47 -5.91 9.80 4.81
N ASP A 48 -6.05 10.83 5.65
CA ASP A 48 -7.16 10.99 6.57
C ASP A 48 -7.94 12.30 6.32
N MET A 49 -7.80 12.85 5.11
CA MET A 49 -8.35 14.13 4.65
C MET A 49 -7.54 15.36 5.08
N GLU A 50 -6.75 15.27 6.13
CA GLU A 50 -5.88 16.36 6.60
C GLU A 50 -4.43 16.07 6.27
N LEU A 51 -4.01 14.83 6.48
CA LEU A 51 -2.64 14.35 6.24
C LEU A 51 -2.64 13.26 5.18
N GLY A 52 -1.87 13.48 4.13
CA GLY A 52 -1.62 12.45 3.13
C GLY A 52 -0.17 11.97 3.21
N ILE A 53 0.05 10.67 3.16
CA ILE A 53 1.39 10.09 3.09
C ILE A 53 1.50 9.24 1.83
N GLU A 54 2.59 9.46 1.10
CA GLU A 54 2.91 8.73 -0.11
C GLU A 54 4.35 8.24 -0.02
N THR A 55 4.58 7.00 -0.41
CA THR A 55 5.94 6.46 -0.49
C THR A 55 6.08 5.60 -1.74
N ILE A 56 7.30 5.51 -2.24
CA ILE A 56 7.64 4.70 -3.41
C ILE A 56 8.48 3.54 -2.93
N ILE A 57 8.14 2.34 -3.41
CA ILE A 57 8.92 1.14 -3.09
C ILE A 57 9.53 0.54 -4.36
N ASP A 58 10.65 -0.15 -4.20
CA ASP A 58 11.30 -0.85 -5.28
C ASP A 58 10.59 -2.17 -5.58
N GLY A 59 10.48 -2.48 -6.85
CA GLY A 59 9.88 -3.72 -7.29
C GLY A 59 9.70 -3.75 -8.80
N THR A 60 9.14 -4.84 -9.30
CA THR A 60 8.87 -5.03 -10.72
C THR A 60 7.37 -4.96 -10.96
N ILE A 61 6.95 -4.16 -11.95
CA ILE A 61 5.57 -4.09 -12.39
C ILE A 61 5.42 -4.99 -13.62
N GLU A 62 4.72 -6.10 -13.47
CA GLU A 62 4.44 -6.99 -14.60
C GLU A 62 3.14 -6.59 -15.28
N GLU A 63 2.19 -6.08 -14.55
CA GLU A 63 0.90 -5.64 -15.04
C GLU A 63 0.49 -4.38 -14.29
N ARG A 64 0.26 -3.28 -15.00
CA ARG A 64 -0.08 -1.98 -14.42
C ARG A 64 -1.48 -1.94 -13.85
N GLY A 65 -1.71 -1.05 -12.93
CA GLY A 65 -3.02 -0.84 -12.34
C GLY A 65 -2.98 -0.01 -11.08
N ILE A 66 -4.17 0.22 -10.53
CA ILE A 66 -4.39 0.93 -9.27
C ILE A 66 -5.41 0.13 -8.48
N ILE A 67 -5.14 -0.09 -7.19
CA ILE A 67 -6.07 -0.78 -6.31
C ILE A 67 -6.04 -0.19 -4.91
N ALA A 68 -7.19 -0.18 -4.24
CA ALA A 68 -7.29 0.17 -2.83
C ALA A 68 -7.52 -1.09 -2.01
N LEU A 69 -6.72 -1.28 -0.96
CA LEU A 69 -6.79 -2.45 -0.09
C LEU A 69 -6.98 -2.01 1.37
N ASP A 70 -7.80 -2.75 2.11
CA ASP A 70 -7.96 -2.51 3.54
C ASP A 70 -6.60 -2.57 4.22
N ALA A 71 -6.23 -1.48 4.91
CA ALA A 71 -4.88 -1.31 5.46
C ALA A 71 -4.56 -2.36 6.53
N LYS A 72 -5.52 -2.68 7.37
CA LYS A 72 -5.34 -3.62 8.47
C LYS A 72 -5.13 -5.05 7.95
N ILE A 73 -5.99 -5.47 7.03
CA ILE A 73 -5.90 -6.80 6.43
C ILE A 73 -4.63 -6.91 5.60
N PHE A 74 -4.34 -5.91 4.79
CA PHE A 74 -3.15 -5.89 3.95
C PHE A 74 -1.86 -5.94 4.78
N SER A 75 -1.77 -5.18 5.86
CA SER A 75 -0.63 -5.20 6.76
C SER A 75 -0.39 -6.58 7.38
N GLU A 76 -1.46 -7.25 7.78
CA GLU A 76 -1.37 -8.60 8.35
C GLU A 76 -0.89 -9.62 7.32
N ILE A 77 -1.37 -9.54 6.09
CA ILE A 77 -0.96 -10.41 5.00
C ILE A 77 0.52 -10.21 4.69
N VAL A 78 0.98 -8.97 4.58
CA VAL A 78 2.38 -8.65 4.27
C VAL A 78 3.33 -9.21 5.31
N ARG A 79 2.94 -9.16 6.57
CA ARG A 79 3.79 -9.69 7.66
C ARG A 79 3.97 -11.21 7.63
N LYS A 80 3.04 -11.93 7.00
CA LYS A 80 3.02 -13.40 6.99
C LYS A 80 3.65 -14.01 5.75
N ILE A 81 3.91 -13.23 4.71
CA ILE A 81 4.46 -13.75 3.46
C ILE A 81 5.99 -13.61 3.44
N GLY A 82 6.66 -14.51 2.73
CA GLY A 82 8.11 -14.45 2.58
C GLY A 82 8.54 -13.54 1.43
N ARG A 83 7.73 -13.47 0.36
CA ARG A 83 7.97 -12.65 -0.81
C ARG A 83 6.64 -12.13 -1.34
N ALA A 84 6.58 -10.84 -1.66
CA ALA A 84 5.33 -10.23 -2.04
C ALA A 84 5.06 -10.33 -3.55
N HIS A 85 3.91 -10.92 -3.88
CA HIS A 85 3.32 -10.91 -5.22
C HIS A 85 1.92 -10.28 -5.09
N VAL A 86 1.69 -9.21 -5.80
CA VAL A 86 0.40 -8.52 -5.77
C VAL A 86 -0.13 -8.29 -7.18
#